data_36b0f45fa315872af6351abcdda0dbad
#
_entry.id   36b0f45fa315872af6351abcdda0dbad
#
_cell.length_a   1.000
_cell.length_b   1.000
_cell.length_c   1.000
_cell.angle_alpha   90.00
_cell.angle_beta   90.00
_cell.angle_gamma   90.00
#
_symmetry.space_group_name_H-M   'P 1'
#
loop_
_entity.id
_entity.type
_entity.pdbx_description
1 polymer ?
#
loop_
_entity_poly.entity_id
_entity_poly.type
_entity_poly.pdbx_seq_one_letter_code
_entity_poly.pdbx_strand_id
1 'polypeptide(L)'
;MLYAFELSGEHAVLPVKEVYACLSMEGLTYREHAFYDQCLIVDIEGEEVDTKLRFISGRLAMSHYILKVVGICDVETDRIIEMCDTSDLSAHLSEGQTYVVRAKRAKHHGDVKREFIEGRLGGSIYRKGFRANMKEPDVTFRLIMTNKAVLGSVVATVDRGDYEHRAPHKKPFFYPGVLMPRVARALVNISQVRSDEVLFDPFSGTAGILVEGGLIGAHVIGIEVRRKISHGAKMNLDEYDTDYSLLVGDACRVSLKDSCVDAIVTDPPYGRSAAIRAESLHHLYTDSFVEMYRVLKTGKLAVVVSEMKVVEFAEKAGFTVIDVFTQKVHKSLTRTFTVLRKD
;
A
#
# COMPACT_ATOMS: atom_id res chain seq x y z
N MET A 1 14.49 16.35 3.19
CA MET A 1 14.98 15.51 4.32
C MET A 1 14.70 14.05 4.01
N LEU A 2 15.66 13.14 4.34
CA LEU A 2 15.51 11.73 3.98
C LEU A 2 14.62 10.98 4.97
N TYR A 3 13.69 10.23 4.40
CA TYR A 3 12.84 9.25 5.11
C TYR A 3 13.00 7.87 4.51
N ALA A 4 12.97 6.84 5.36
CA ALA A 4 13.05 5.45 4.94
C ALA A 4 11.75 4.73 5.27
N PHE A 5 11.20 4.01 4.30
CA PHE A 5 10.06 3.13 4.47
C PHE A 5 10.56 1.69 4.52
N GLU A 6 10.37 1.03 5.67
CA GLU A 6 10.62 -0.40 5.79
C GLU A 6 9.46 -1.17 5.18
N LEU A 7 9.67 -1.70 3.99
CA LEU A 7 8.64 -2.35 3.19
C LEU A 7 8.49 -3.84 3.53
N SER A 8 7.30 -4.37 3.27
CA SER A 8 7.09 -5.82 3.34
C SER A 8 7.76 -6.52 2.15
N GLY A 9 8.31 -7.71 2.39
CA GLY A 9 8.90 -8.54 1.33
C GLY A 9 7.89 -9.34 0.51
N GLU A 10 6.59 -9.10 0.68
CA GLU A 10 5.52 -9.89 0.06
C GLU A 10 5.39 -9.64 -1.46
N HIS A 11 5.84 -8.47 -1.92
CA HIS A 11 5.77 -8.06 -3.30
C HIS A 11 6.94 -7.14 -3.66
N ALA A 12 7.50 -7.30 -4.87
CA ALA A 12 8.69 -6.54 -5.26
C ALA A 12 8.40 -5.05 -5.58
N VAL A 13 7.24 -4.73 -6.12
CA VAL A 13 6.92 -3.40 -6.67
C VAL A 13 5.78 -2.72 -5.93
N LEU A 14 4.71 -3.46 -5.60
CA LEU A 14 3.48 -2.90 -5.04
C LEU A 14 3.69 -2.04 -3.78
N PRO A 15 4.57 -2.41 -2.80
CA PRO A 15 4.83 -1.58 -1.63
C PRO A 15 5.41 -0.20 -1.97
N VAL A 16 6.28 -0.12 -2.97
CA VAL A 16 6.88 1.15 -3.43
C VAL A 16 5.80 2.04 -4.08
N LYS A 17 4.96 1.45 -4.94
CA LYS A 17 3.87 2.18 -5.60
C LYS A 17 2.82 2.67 -4.60
N GLU A 18 2.52 1.87 -3.58
CA GLU A 18 1.65 2.28 -2.47
C GLU A 18 2.21 3.52 -1.74
N VAL A 19 3.49 3.51 -1.38
CA VAL A 19 4.14 4.65 -0.72
C VAL A 19 4.05 5.91 -1.58
N TYR A 20 4.41 5.83 -2.86
CA TYR A 20 4.36 6.98 -3.76
C TYR A 20 2.94 7.54 -3.93
N ALA A 21 1.95 6.68 -4.06
CA ALA A 21 0.57 7.10 -4.16
C ALA A 21 0.10 7.84 -2.91
N CYS A 22 0.44 7.33 -1.72
CA CYS A 22 0.10 7.97 -0.45
C CYS A 22 0.83 9.32 -0.26
N LEU A 23 2.10 9.42 -0.63
CA LEU A 23 2.84 10.70 -0.60
C LEU A 23 2.20 11.74 -1.54
N SER A 24 1.88 11.34 -2.77
CA SER A 24 1.22 12.20 -3.76
C SER A 24 -0.17 12.65 -3.29
N MET A 25 -0.95 11.74 -2.70
CA MET A 25 -2.28 12.03 -2.17
C MET A 25 -2.22 13.10 -1.07
N GLU A 26 -1.20 13.08 -0.19
CA GLU A 26 -0.99 14.08 0.85
C GLU A 26 -0.31 15.37 0.35
N GLY A 27 -0.09 15.49 -0.96
CA GLY A 27 0.51 16.67 -1.57
C GLY A 27 1.96 16.90 -1.14
N LEU A 28 2.67 15.84 -0.77
CA LEU A 28 4.09 15.92 -0.44
C LEU A 28 4.93 15.93 -1.72
N THR A 29 5.87 16.86 -1.81
CA THR A 29 6.91 16.84 -2.85
C THR A 29 7.99 15.87 -2.45
N TYR A 30 8.28 14.91 -3.30
CA TYR A 30 9.25 13.87 -3.00
C TYR A 30 10.08 13.46 -4.21
N ARG A 31 11.26 12.92 -3.92
CA ARG A 31 12.14 12.29 -4.92
C ARG A 31 12.70 10.99 -4.33
N GLU A 32 12.67 9.91 -5.11
CA GLU A 32 13.38 8.68 -4.74
C GLU A 32 14.87 8.99 -4.59
N HIS A 33 15.42 8.66 -3.43
CA HIS A 33 16.86 8.78 -3.15
C HIS A 33 17.55 7.45 -3.45
N ALA A 34 17.01 6.34 -2.93
CA ALA A 34 17.54 5.00 -3.12
C ALA A 34 16.50 3.91 -2.79
N PHE A 35 16.71 2.74 -3.35
CA PHE A 35 15.97 1.53 -2.99
C PHE A 35 16.95 0.40 -2.65
N TYR A 36 16.96 -0.05 -1.40
CA TYR A 36 17.83 -1.09 -0.89
C TYR A 36 17.00 -2.29 -0.43
N ASP A 37 16.60 -3.18 -1.36
CA ASP A 37 15.74 -4.31 -1.03
C ASP A 37 14.66 -3.88 0.00
N GLN A 38 13.73 -4.29 0.40
CA GLN A 38 12.71 -3.92 1.40
C GLN A 38 12.89 -2.55 2.15
N CYS A 39 13.74 -1.66 1.68
CA CYS A 39 13.97 -0.33 2.25
C CYS A 39 13.98 0.74 1.16
N LEU A 40 12.88 1.50 1.07
CA LEU A 40 12.78 2.64 0.16
C LEU A 40 13.18 3.91 0.89
N ILE A 41 14.10 4.68 0.31
CA ILE A 41 14.53 5.97 0.83
C ILE A 41 14.06 7.07 -0.09
N VAL A 42 13.36 8.02 0.49
CA VAL A 42 12.74 9.14 -0.22
C VAL A 42 13.19 10.45 0.40
N ASP A 43 13.63 11.38 -0.44
CA ASP A 43 13.83 12.77 -0.02
C ASP A 43 12.48 13.49 -0.11
N ILE A 44 11.97 13.96 1.03
CA ILE A 44 10.67 14.60 1.14
C ILE A 44 10.85 16.03 1.59
N GLU A 45 10.20 16.95 0.86
CA GLU A 45 10.16 18.38 1.15
C GLU A 45 8.74 18.83 1.51
N GLY A 46 8.62 19.83 2.36
CA GLY A 46 7.33 20.41 2.75
C GLY A 46 7.26 20.75 4.22
N GLU A 47 6.10 21.27 4.59
CA GLU A 47 5.75 21.57 5.99
C GLU A 47 5.02 20.38 6.61
N GLU A 48 5.19 20.22 7.92
CA GLU A 48 4.51 19.18 8.72
C GLU A 48 4.69 17.75 8.19
N VAL A 49 5.85 17.45 7.57
CA VAL A 49 6.11 16.16 6.93
C VAL A 49 5.89 15.00 7.90
N ASP A 50 6.41 15.08 9.14
CA ASP A 50 6.27 14.02 10.13
C ASP A 50 4.79 13.77 10.50
N THR A 51 3.96 14.82 10.57
CA THR A 51 2.52 14.72 10.84
C THR A 51 1.79 14.01 9.68
N LYS A 52 2.07 14.42 8.44
CA LYS A 52 1.52 13.78 7.23
C LYS A 52 1.96 12.32 7.12
N LEU A 53 3.21 12.00 7.45
CA LEU A 53 3.71 10.63 7.44
C LEU A 53 3.03 9.75 8.51
N ARG A 54 2.70 10.28 9.68
CA ARG A 54 1.87 9.58 10.68
C ARG A 54 0.46 9.32 10.16
N PHE A 55 -0.14 10.27 9.47
CA PHE A 55 -1.44 10.06 8.82
C PHE A 55 -1.35 8.96 7.74
N ILE A 56 -0.36 9.04 6.86
CA ILE A 56 -0.10 8.02 5.82
C ILE A 56 0.09 6.63 6.43
N SER A 57 0.75 6.50 7.59
CA SER A 57 1.01 5.20 8.22
C SER A 57 -0.27 4.45 8.57
N GLY A 58 -1.36 5.15 8.87
CA GLY A 58 -2.69 4.55 9.11
C GLY A 58 -3.34 3.95 7.86
N ARG A 59 -2.85 4.33 6.68
CA ARG A 59 -3.36 3.81 5.38
C ARG A 59 -2.52 2.68 4.81
N LEU A 60 -1.18 2.73 5.02
CA LEU A 60 -0.25 1.78 4.43
C LEU A 60 -0.55 0.33 4.86
N ALA A 61 -0.47 -0.59 3.90
CA ALA A 61 -0.65 -2.01 4.13
C ALA A 61 0.64 -2.81 3.96
N MET A 62 1.56 -2.32 3.12
CA MET A 62 2.75 -3.04 2.71
C MET A 62 4.06 -2.43 3.23
N SER A 63 3.97 -1.61 4.28
CA SER A 63 5.11 -1.09 5.04
C SER A 63 5.03 -1.52 6.49
N HIS A 64 6.15 -1.49 7.22
CA HIS A 64 6.22 -1.77 8.65
C HIS A 64 6.46 -0.52 9.48
N TYR A 65 7.43 0.30 9.04
CA TYR A 65 7.86 1.52 9.73
C TYR A 65 8.17 2.62 8.74
N ILE A 66 7.97 3.85 9.19
CA ILE A 66 8.47 5.06 8.54
C ILE A 66 9.53 5.65 9.46
N LEU A 67 10.74 5.87 8.95
CA LEU A 67 11.88 6.36 9.69
C LEU A 67 12.33 7.71 9.14
N LYS A 68 12.73 8.62 10.02
CA LYS A 68 13.53 9.79 9.67
C LYS A 68 14.99 9.35 9.67
N VAL A 69 15.68 9.45 8.54
CA VAL A 69 17.00 8.85 8.36
C VAL A 69 18.07 9.63 9.12
N VAL A 70 18.85 8.92 9.94
CA VAL A 70 20.07 9.42 10.60
C VAL A 70 21.27 9.28 9.66
N GLY A 71 21.40 8.10 9.03
CA GLY A 71 22.51 7.83 8.12
C GLY A 71 22.37 6.49 7.40
N ILE A 72 23.21 6.33 6.37
CA ILE A 72 23.29 5.16 5.50
C ILE A 72 24.76 4.78 5.34
N CYS A 73 25.10 3.49 5.51
CA CYS A 73 26.46 3.01 5.30
C CYS A 73 26.47 1.55 4.80
N ASP A 74 27.65 0.98 4.65
CA ASP A 74 27.81 -0.45 4.37
C ASP A 74 27.44 -1.31 5.59
N VAL A 75 27.02 -2.57 5.36
CA VAL A 75 26.60 -3.50 6.42
C VAL A 75 27.86 -4.11 7.08
N GLU A 76 28.65 -3.25 7.73
CA GLU A 76 29.82 -3.58 8.49
C GLU A 76 29.71 -2.98 9.90
N THR A 77 30.05 -3.77 10.91
CA THR A 77 29.89 -3.37 12.33
C THR A 77 30.54 -2.00 12.61
N ASP A 78 31.79 -1.80 12.20
CA ASP A 78 32.55 -0.59 12.49
C ASP A 78 31.98 0.61 11.74
N ARG A 79 31.56 0.44 10.49
CA ARG A 79 30.91 1.49 9.70
C ARG A 79 29.57 1.94 10.29
N ILE A 80 28.78 0.98 10.78
CA ILE A 80 27.50 1.28 11.43
C ILE A 80 27.71 2.06 12.73
N ILE A 81 28.71 1.69 13.54
CA ILE A 81 29.05 2.39 14.77
C ILE A 81 29.60 3.79 14.47
N GLU A 82 30.56 3.91 13.55
CA GLU A 82 31.13 5.17 13.11
C GLU A 82 30.06 6.16 12.62
N MET A 83 29.13 5.68 11.78
CA MET A 83 28.00 6.47 11.32
C MET A 83 27.19 7.03 12.49
N CYS A 84 26.85 6.21 13.48
CA CYS A 84 26.10 6.67 14.66
C CYS A 84 26.92 7.63 15.53
N ASP A 85 28.19 7.36 15.74
CA ASP A 85 29.07 8.21 16.56
C ASP A 85 29.26 9.61 15.95
N THR A 86 29.35 9.70 14.62
CA THR A 86 29.55 10.96 13.90
C THR A 86 28.28 11.74 13.59
N SER A 87 27.11 11.09 13.62
CA SER A 87 25.83 11.72 13.31
C SER A 87 25.37 12.69 14.39
N ASP A 88 24.79 13.81 13.98
CA ASP A 88 24.00 14.68 14.85
C ASP A 88 22.60 14.08 15.06
N LEU A 89 22.24 13.89 16.32
CA LEU A 89 20.93 13.32 16.69
C LEU A 89 19.92 14.37 17.14
N SER A 90 20.24 15.67 17.10
CA SER A 90 19.39 16.75 17.58
C SER A 90 18.03 16.84 16.88
N ALA A 91 17.98 16.43 15.58
CA ALA A 91 16.74 16.35 14.80
C ALA A 91 15.90 15.11 15.11
N HIS A 92 16.40 14.18 15.94
CA HIS A 92 15.81 12.86 16.19
C HIS A 92 15.47 12.62 17.67
N LEU A 93 16.19 13.27 18.58
CA LEU A 93 16.09 13.05 20.02
C LEU A 93 16.36 14.35 20.76
N SER A 94 15.39 14.84 21.54
CA SER A 94 15.50 16.06 22.35
C SER A 94 16.11 15.77 23.71
N GLU A 95 16.65 16.80 24.38
CA GLU A 95 17.18 16.69 25.72
C GLU A 95 16.09 16.16 26.69
N GLY A 96 16.48 15.22 27.56
CA GLY A 96 15.58 14.58 28.52
C GLY A 96 14.78 13.39 27.98
N GLN A 97 14.66 13.23 26.67
CA GLN A 97 14.02 12.06 26.09
C GLN A 97 14.87 10.79 26.24
N THR A 98 14.17 9.67 26.34
CA THR A 98 14.74 8.33 26.39
C THR A 98 14.64 7.63 25.05
N TYR A 99 15.52 6.66 24.83
CA TYR A 99 15.55 5.93 23.56
C TYR A 99 15.72 4.41 23.74
N VAL A 100 15.40 3.70 22.66
CA VAL A 100 15.76 2.31 22.44
C VAL A 100 16.29 2.12 21.02
N VAL A 101 17.18 1.16 20.82
CA VAL A 101 17.63 0.75 19.49
C VAL A 101 17.05 -0.63 19.17
N ARG A 102 16.53 -0.79 17.97
CA ARG A 102 16.02 -2.05 17.40
C ARG A 102 16.62 -2.27 16.03
N ALA A 103 17.16 -3.42 15.77
CA ALA A 103 17.73 -3.78 14.47
C ALA A 103 16.89 -4.86 13.78
N LYS A 104 16.78 -4.76 12.47
CA LYS A 104 16.20 -5.79 11.61
C LYS A 104 17.17 -6.11 10.48
N ARG A 105 17.33 -7.39 10.20
CA ARG A 105 18.01 -7.88 9.01
C ARG A 105 16.95 -8.32 8.00
N ALA A 106 16.97 -7.71 6.81
CA ALA A 106 16.17 -8.17 5.69
C ALA A 106 16.97 -9.22 4.92
N LYS A 107 16.40 -10.42 4.75
CA LYS A 107 17.07 -11.58 4.11
C LYS A 107 18.42 -11.93 4.79
N HIS A 108 19.40 -12.40 4.02
CA HIS A 108 20.71 -12.89 4.52
C HIS A 108 21.85 -11.90 4.21
N HIS A 109 21.60 -10.60 4.30
CA HIS A 109 22.64 -9.60 4.07
C HIS A 109 23.55 -9.43 5.29
N GLY A 110 24.85 -9.71 5.11
CA GLY A 110 25.93 -9.50 6.09
C GLY A 110 25.91 -10.43 7.33
N ASP A 111 26.99 -10.41 8.10
CA ASP A 111 27.16 -11.22 9.30
C ASP A 111 26.98 -10.46 10.62
N VAL A 112 26.54 -9.20 10.56
CA VAL A 112 26.33 -8.35 11.73
C VAL A 112 25.22 -8.94 12.61
N LYS A 113 25.56 -9.34 13.84
CA LYS A 113 24.60 -9.89 14.81
C LYS A 113 23.70 -8.78 15.36
N ARG A 114 22.40 -8.98 15.31
CA ARG A 114 21.38 -7.99 15.66
C ARG A 114 21.54 -7.49 17.11
N GLU A 115 21.57 -8.38 18.07
CA GLU A 115 21.66 -8.04 19.51
C GLU A 115 22.97 -7.32 19.83
N PHE A 116 24.05 -7.70 19.17
CA PHE A 116 25.36 -7.06 19.34
C PHE A 116 25.34 -5.61 18.82
N ILE A 117 24.83 -5.38 17.61
CA ILE A 117 24.80 -4.04 17.03
C ILE A 117 23.82 -3.11 17.74
N GLU A 118 22.67 -3.62 18.23
CA GLU A 118 21.73 -2.87 19.06
C GLU A 118 22.43 -2.32 20.32
N GLY A 119 23.20 -3.16 21.01
CA GLY A 119 23.97 -2.77 22.20
C GLY A 119 25.07 -1.75 21.89
N ARG A 120 25.79 -1.91 20.77
CA ARG A 120 26.85 -0.98 20.35
C ARG A 120 26.29 0.39 20.00
N LEU A 121 25.23 0.46 19.21
CA LEU A 121 24.54 1.71 18.87
C LEU A 121 23.91 2.37 20.10
N GLY A 122 23.32 1.56 21.00
CA GLY A 122 22.85 2.08 22.28
C GLY A 122 23.96 2.74 23.07
N GLY A 123 25.15 2.13 23.14
CA GLY A 123 26.34 2.73 23.77
C GLY A 123 26.80 4.02 23.10
N SER A 124 26.72 4.10 21.76
CA SER A 124 27.06 5.32 21.01
C SER A 124 26.10 6.49 21.34
N ILE A 125 24.81 6.23 21.40
CA ILE A 125 23.79 7.24 21.75
C ILE A 125 23.92 7.65 23.23
N TYR A 126 24.22 6.69 24.12
CA TYR A 126 24.46 6.97 25.55
C TYR A 126 25.64 7.93 25.76
N ARG A 127 26.76 7.73 25.04
CA ARG A 127 27.93 8.65 25.10
C ARG A 127 27.61 10.07 24.63
N LYS A 128 26.55 10.27 23.87
CA LYS A 128 26.05 11.61 23.48
C LYS A 128 25.18 12.27 24.57
N GLY A 129 25.01 11.64 25.75
CA GLY A 129 24.30 12.19 26.90
C GLY A 129 22.84 11.75 27.05
N PHE A 130 22.32 10.89 26.18
CA PHE A 130 20.96 10.40 26.25
C PHE A 130 20.82 9.14 27.13
N ARG A 131 19.61 8.85 27.62
CA ARG A 131 19.34 7.70 28.46
C ARG A 131 18.51 6.64 27.73
N ALA A 132 18.89 5.39 27.85
CA ALA A 132 18.11 4.28 27.29
C ALA A 132 16.92 3.92 28.19
N ASN A 133 15.78 3.61 27.57
CA ASN A 133 14.61 3.01 28.22
C ASN A 133 14.10 1.85 27.36
N MET A 134 14.22 0.63 27.89
CA MET A 134 13.91 -0.60 27.12
C MET A 134 12.41 -0.91 27.08
N LYS A 135 11.63 -0.36 28.01
CA LYS A 135 10.19 -0.68 28.19
C LYS A 135 9.31 0.38 27.50
N GLU A 136 9.53 1.64 27.81
CA GLU A 136 8.72 2.78 27.37
C GLU A 136 9.64 3.90 26.88
N PRO A 137 10.32 3.74 25.74
CA PRO A 137 11.18 4.77 25.18
C PRO A 137 10.35 5.87 24.53
N ASP A 138 10.81 7.12 24.63
CA ASP A 138 10.23 8.25 23.89
C ASP A 138 10.53 8.15 22.39
N VAL A 139 11.71 7.65 22.06
CA VAL A 139 12.17 7.50 20.66
C VAL A 139 12.72 6.09 20.42
N THR A 140 12.26 5.46 19.36
CA THR A 140 12.84 4.21 18.87
C THR A 140 13.76 4.49 17.69
N PHE A 141 15.04 4.20 17.83
CA PHE A 141 15.96 4.13 16.70
C PHE A 141 15.87 2.74 16.07
N ARG A 142 15.74 2.71 14.75
CA ARG A 142 15.66 1.47 13.98
C ARG A 142 16.78 1.38 12.97
N LEU A 143 17.53 0.29 13.03
CA LEU A 143 18.55 -0.07 12.05
C LEU A 143 17.97 -1.12 11.12
N ILE A 144 17.86 -0.81 9.83
CA ILE A 144 17.48 -1.77 8.78
C ILE A 144 18.76 -2.18 8.05
N MET A 145 19.08 -3.46 8.11
CA MET A 145 20.23 -4.05 7.40
C MET A 145 19.73 -4.83 6.19
N THR A 146 19.98 -4.29 5.01
CA THR A 146 19.74 -4.89 3.70
C THR A 146 21.08 -5.03 2.98
N ASN A 147 21.20 -4.72 1.69
CA ASN A 147 22.47 -4.47 1.01
C ASN A 147 23.19 -3.17 1.46
N LYS A 148 22.49 -2.35 2.23
CA LYS A 148 23.05 -1.22 3.01
C LYS A 148 22.44 -1.25 4.42
N ALA A 149 23.09 -0.59 5.36
CA ALA A 149 22.60 -0.31 6.69
C ALA A 149 21.98 1.09 6.72
N VAL A 150 20.73 1.18 7.14
CA VAL A 150 19.97 2.44 7.25
C VAL A 150 19.54 2.60 8.69
N LEU A 151 20.06 3.62 9.37
CA LEU A 151 19.66 3.99 10.73
C LEU A 151 18.71 5.18 10.66
N GLY A 152 17.62 5.14 11.43
CA GLY A 152 16.69 6.26 11.56
C GLY A 152 15.89 6.20 12.85
N SER A 153 15.30 7.33 13.24
CA SER A 153 14.29 7.39 14.29
C SER A 153 12.91 7.07 13.72
N VAL A 154 12.11 6.27 14.42
CA VAL A 154 10.76 5.90 14.01
C VAL A 154 9.85 7.11 14.09
N VAL A 155 9.30 7.52 12.95
CA VAL A 155 8.26 8.55 12.83
C VAL A 155 6.88 7.93 13.05
N ALA A 156 6.66 6.75 12.45
CA ALA A 156 5.40 6.03 12.56
C ALA A 156 5.58 4.52 12.39
N THR A 157 4.71 3.78 13.04
CA THR A 157 4.55 2.33 12.89
C THR A 157 3.28 2.06 12.10
N VAL A 158 3.35 1.17 11.14
CA VAL A 158 2.17 0.73 10.37
C VAL A 158 1.53 -0.45 11.09
N ASP A 159 0.27 -0.31 11.49
CA ASP A 159 -0.48 -1.42 12.06
C ASP A 159 -0.89 -2.40 10.96
N ARG A 160 -0.38 -3.60 11.05
CA ARG A 160 -0.63 -4.69 10.10
C ARG A 160 -1.43 -5.85 10.72
N GLY A 161 -1.75 -5.77 12.01
CA GLY A 161 -2.42 -6.85 12.74
C GLY A 161 -3.83 -7.11 12.20
N ASP A 162 -4.58 -6.08 11.94
CA ASP A 162 -5.98 -6.17 11.51
C ASP A 162 -6.19 -6.89 10.17
N TYR A 163 -5.20 -6.91 9.28
CA TYR A 163 -5.32 -7.62 8.01
C TYR A 163 -5.47 -9.13 8.16
N GLU A 164 -4.91 -9.72 9.23
CA GLU A 164 -5.08 -11.13 9.54
C GLU A 164 -6.54 -11.46 9.95
N HIS A 165 -7.21 -10.53 10.62
CA HIS A 165 -8.62 -10.68 11.01
C HIS A 165 -9.55 -10.55 9.80
N ARG A 166 -9.15 -9.79 8.77
CA ARG A 166 -9.90 -9.61 7.52
C ARG A 166 -9.54 -10.61 6.42
N ALA A 167 -8.73 -11.64 6.73
CA ALA A 167 -8.37 -12.66 5.75
C ALA A 167 -9.65 -13.29 5.12
N PRO A 168 -9.65 -13.58 3.81
CA PRO A 168 -10.88 -13.98 3.10
C PRO A 168 -11.67 -15.11 3.76
N HIS A 169 -10.97 -16.12 4.30
CA HIS A 169 -11.58 -17.27 4.96
C HIS A 169 -12.15 -16.98 6.37
N LYS A 170 -11.88 -15.80 6.91
CA LYS A 170 -12.40 -15.33 8.22
C LYS A 170 -13.63 -14.43 8.07
N LYS A 171 -13.91 -13.97 6.84
CA LYS A 171 -15.09 -13.14 6.57
C LYS A 171 -16.38 -13.94 6.66
N PRO A 172 -17.52 -13.31 6.98
CA PRO A 172 -18.83 -13.97 7.02
C PRO A 172 -19.20 -14.74 5.75
N PHE A 173 -18.74 -14.23 4.59
CA PHE A 173 -18.90 -14.90 3.32
C PHE A 173 -17.57 -14.99 2.57
N PHE A 174 -17.20 -16.22 2.20
CA PHE A 174 -15.98 -16.51 1.45
C PHE A 174 -16.29 -17.11 0.07
N TYR A 175 -15.55 -16.66 -0.93
CA TYR A 175 -15.51 -17.25 -2.26
C TYR A 175 -14.06 -17.30 -2.76
N PRO A 176 -13.61 -18.41 -3.40
CA PRO A 176 -12.23 -18.55 -3.86
C PRO A 176 -11.85 -17.51 -4.93
N GLY A 177 -10.56 -17.15 -4.97
CA GLY A 177 -10.01 -16.28 -6.01
C GLY A 177 -10.00 -14.79 -5.67
N VAL A 178 -10.39 -14.41 -4.45
CA VAL A 178 -10.38 -13.01 -3.99
C VAL A 178 -8.99 -12.52 -3.63
N LEU A 179 -8.77 -11.21 -3.71
CA LEU A 179 -7.53 -10.55 -3.30
C LEU A 179 -7.34 -10.63 -1.77
N MET A 180 -6.08 -10.76 -1.36
CA MET A 180 -5.71 -10.61 0.06
C MET A 180 -5.92 -9.16 0.51
N PRO A 181 -6.37 -8.90 1.75
CA PRO A 181 -6.69 -7.56 2.23
C PRO A 181 -5.58 -6.54 2.05
N ARG A 182 -4.31 -6.90 2.33
CA ARG A 182 -3.16 -6.01 2.14
C ARG A 182 -2.96 -5.60 0.68
N VAL A 183 -3.23 -6.52 -0.27
CA VAL A 183 -3.17 -6.22 -1.70
C VAL A 183 -4.32 -5.28 -2.06
N ALA A 184 -5.55 -5.60 -1.64
CA ALA A 184 -6.72 -4.76 -1.88
C ALA A 184 -6.52 -3.34 -1.33
N ARG A 185 -6.02 -3.19 -0.09
CA ARG A 185 -5.70 -1.89 0.51
C ARG A 185 -4.63 -1.13 -0.29
N ALA A 186 -3.55 -1.79 -0.70
CA ALA A 186 -2.51 -1.14 -1.50
C ALA A 186 -3.08 -0.63 -2.84
N LEU A 187 -3.99 -1.34 -3.48
CA LEU A 187 -4.66 -0.88 -4.70
C LEU A 187 -5.59 0.31 -4.45
N VAL A 188 -6.34 0.28 -3.34
CA VAL A 188 -7.15 1.42 -2.88
C VAL A 188 -6.26 2.64 -2.63
N ASN A 189 -5.10 2.47 -2.03
CA ASN A 189 -4.13 3.56 -1.82
C ASN A 189 -3.57 4.08 -3.16
N ILE A 190 -3.25 3.20 -4.12
CA ILE A 190 -2.76 3.57 -5.45
C ILE A 190 -3.81 4.34 -6.24
N SER A 191 -5.10 4.07 -6.04
CA SER A 191 -6.17 4.86 -6.66
C SER A 191 -6.29 6.29 -6.13
N GLN A 192 -5.60 6.59 -5.02
CA GLN A 192 -5.58 7.89 -4.34
C GLN A 192 -6.96 8.37 -3.85
N VAL A 193 -7.92 7.46 -3.69
CA VAL A 193 -9.22 7.79 -3.10
C VAL A 193 -9.05 8.26 -1.66
N ARG A 194 -9.79 9.30 -1.27
CA ARG A 194 -9.77 9.90 0.06
C ARG A 194 -10.98 9.46 0.88
N SER A 195 -10.95 9.75 2.17
CA SER A 195 -12.13 9.76 3.02
C SER A 195 -13.19 10.68 2.40
N ASP A 196 -14.46 10.30 2.53
CA ASP A 196 -15.63 11.02 1.97
C ASP A 196 -15.71 11.08 0.43
N GLU A 197 -14.77 10.46 -0.30
CA GLU A 197 -14.84 10.29 -1.75
C GLU A 197 -15.51 8.96 -2.11
N VAL A 198 -15.92 8.81 -3.36
CA VAL A 198 -16.62 7.62 -3.88
C VAL A 198 -15.64 6.67 -4.56
N LEU A 199 -15.49 5.46 -4.01
CA LEU A 199 -14.77 4.35 -4.63
C LEU A 199 -15.75 3.39 -5.32
N PHE A 200 -15.48 3.05 -6.58
CA PHE A 200 -16.31 2.14 -7.36
C PHE A 200 -15.56 0.86 -7.74
N ASP A 201 -16.22 -0.29 -7.57
CA ASP A 201 -15.78 -1.60 -8.08
C ASP A 201 -16.88 -2.24 -8.94
N PRO A 202 -16.77 -2.19 -10.28
CA PRO A 202 -17.76 -2.79 -11.18
C PRO A 202 -17.78 -4.32 -11.18
N PHE A 203 -16.79 -4.98 -10.57
CA PHE A 203 -16.70 -6.43 -10.44
C PHE A 203 -16.50 -6.84 -8.97
N SER A 204 -17.32 -6.31 -8.07
CA SER A 204 -17.10 -6.31 -6.64
C SER A 204 -16.97 -7.69 -5.97
N GLY A 205 -17.48 -8.74 -6.62
CA GLY A 205 -17.39 -10.09 -6.08
C GLY A 205 -17.88 -10.16 -4.64
N THR A 206 -17.02 -10.57 -3.72
CA THR A 206 -17.31 -10.64 -2.27
C THR A 206 -17.00 -9.34 -1.52
N ALA A 207 -16.82 -8.23 -2.22
CA ALA A 207 -16.52 -6.91 -1.69
C ALA A 207 -15.17 -6.77 -0.98
N GLY A 208 -14.15 -7.55 -1.37
CA GLY A 208 -12.83 -7.48 -0.74
C GLY A 208 -12.15 -6.12 -0.86
N ILE A 209 -12.24 -5.50 -2.04
CA ILE A 209 -11.72 -4.14 -2.33
C ILE A 209 -12.58 -3.09 -1.61
N LEU A 210 -13.90 -3.24 -1.68
CA LEU A 210 -14.85 -2.28 -1.09
C LEU A 210 -14.70 -2.20 0.44
N VAL A 211 -14.50 -3.33 1.13
CA VAL A 211 -14.21 -3.34 2.58
C VAL A 211 -12.97 -2.48 2.89
N GLU A 212 -11.89 -2.64 2.13
CA GLU A 212 -10.68 -1.86 2.37
C GLU A 212 -10.86 -0.37 2.02
N GLY A 213 -11.72 -0.04 1.05
CA GLY A 213 -12.12 1.33 0.73
C GLY A 213 -12.99 1.96 1.82
N GLY A 214 -14.00 1.23 2.31
CA GLY A 214 -14.87 1.71 3.40
C GLY A 214 -14.11 1.96 4.70
N LEU A 215 -13.15 1.08 5.04
CA LEU A 215 -12.32 1.23 6.24
C LEU A 215 -11.39 2.46 6.24
N ILE A 216 -11.19 3.11 5.10
CA ILE A 216 -10.50 4.40 5.03
C ILE A 216 -11.47 5.60 5.00
N GLY A 217 -12.77 5.35 5.14
CA GLY A 217 -13.82 6.36 5.16
C GLY A 217 -14.37 6.75 3.79
N ALA A 218 -14.10 6.00 2.73
CA ALA A 218 -14.71 6.24 1.43
C ALA A 218 -16.15 5.66 1.40
N HIS A 219 -17.07 6.35 0.69
CA HIS A 219 -18.33 5.72 0.28
C HIS A 219 -18.04 4.72 -0.85
N VAL A 220 -18.40 3.45 -0.67
CA VAL A 220 -18.06 2.43 -1.64
C VAL A 220 -19.26 1.97 -2.45
N ILE A 221 -19.12 1.87 -3.78
CA ILE A 221 -20.15 1.38 -4.68
C ILE A 221 -19.65 0.11 -5.35
N GLY A 222 -20.46 -0.94 -5.30
CA GLY A 222 -20.15 -2.22 -5.95
C GLY A 222 -21.23 -2.71 -6.90
N ILE A 223 -20.80 -3.39 -7.97
CA ILE A 223 -21.69 -4.15 -8.86
C ILE A 223 -21.23 -5.61 -8.88
N GLU A 224 -22.18 -6.53 -8.70
CA GLU A 224 -21.98 -7.97 -8.89
C GLU A 224 -23.19 -8.56 -9.60
N VAL A 225 -22.95 -9.26 -10.71
CA VAL A 225 -24.01 -9.84 -11.54
C VAL A 225 -24.72 -11.01 -10.87
N ARG A 226 -24.04 -11.75 -9.99
CA ARG A 226 -24.57 -12.95 -9.32
C ARG A 226 -25.20 -12.58 -7.98
N ARG A 227 -26.52 -12.66 -7.88
CA ARG A 227 -27.29 -12.33 -6.66
C ARG A 227 -26.74 -13.00 -5.39
N LYS A 228 -26.33 -14.28 -5.46
CA LYS A 228 -25.76 -15.02 -4.32
C LYS A 228 -24.46 -14.39 -3.82
N ILE A 229 -23.58 -13.98 -4.72
CA ILE A 229 -22.30 -13.35 -4.36
C ILE A 229 -22.52 -11.94 -3.84
N SER A 230 -23.42 -11.18 -4.48
CA SER A 230 -23.82 -9.84 -4.00
C SER A 230 -24.40 -9.90 -2.58
N HIS A 231 -25.21 -10.92 -2.25
CA HIS A 231 -25.70 -11.12 -0.88
C HIS A 231 -24.54 -11.39 0.09
N GLY A 232 -23.57 -12.22 -0.30
CA GLY A 232 -22.37 -12.47 0.49
C GLY A 232 -21.48 -11.23 0.65
N ALA A 233 -21.38 -10.40 -0.40
CA ALA A 233 -20.69 -9.11 -0.34
C ALA A 233 -21.34 -8.18 0.69
N LYS A 234 -22.68 -8.13 0.72
CA LYS A 234 -23.44 -7.38 1.73
C LYS A 234 -23.08 -7.83 3.15
N MET A 235 -23.04 -9.13 3.44
CA MET A 235 -22.66 -9.66 4.74
C MET A 235 -21.25 -9.21 5.14
N ASN A 236 -20.32 -9.20 4.20
CA ASN A 236 -18.94 -8.74 4.44
C ASN A 236 -18.86 -7.24 4.70
N LEU A 237 -19.65 -6.42 4.00
CA LEU A 237 -19.65 -4.96 4.20
C LEU A 237 -20.33 -4.58 5.53
N ASP A 238 -21.42 -5.26 5.89
CA ASP A 238 -22.12 -5.06 7.17
C ASP A 238 -21.20 -5.40 8.37
N GLU A 239 -20.34 -6.44 8.27
CA GLU A 239 -19.40 -6.84 9.33
C GLU A 239 -18.43 -5.73 9.72
N TYR A 240 -18.05 -4.87 8.77
CA TYR A 240 -17.07 -3.80 8.99
C TYR A 240 -17.69 -2.40 9.08
N ASP A 241 -19.02 -2.30 9.21
CA ASP A 241 -19.78 -1.05 9.36
C ASP A 241 -19.37 -0.01 8.27
N THR A 242 -19.23 -0.48 7.05
CA THR A 242 -18.84 0.36 5.92
C THR A 242 -20.03 1.12 5.33
N ASP A 243 -19.80 2.37 4.86
CA ASP A 243 -20.80 3.11 4.08
C ASP A 243 -20.77 2.64 2.61
N TYR A 244 -21.84 1.98 2.16
CA TYR A 244 -21.84 1.34 0.85
C TYR A 244 -23.16 1.40 0.09
N SER A 245 -23.05 1.30 -1.23
CA SER A 245 -24.15 1.00 -2.16
C SER A 245 -23.79 -0.24 -2.98
N LEU A 246 -24.59 -1.30 -2.89
CA LEU A 246 -24.34 -2.55 -3.59
C LEU A 246 -25.48 -2.88 -4.57
N LEU A 247 -25.13 -3.05 -5.83
CA LEU A 247 -26.06 -3.28 -6.93
C LEU A 247 -25.89 -4.69 -7.51
N VAL A 248 -27.01 -5.37 -7.79
CA VAL A 248 -27.00 -6.55 -8.66
C VAL A 248 -27.17 -6.06 -10.09
N GLY A 249 -26.11 -6.15 -10.89
CA GLY A 249 -26.09 -5.54 -12.22
C GLY A 249 -24.96 -6.04 -13.11
N ASP A 250 -24.87 -5.46 -14.28
CA ASP A 250 -23.88 -5.76 -15.31
C ASP A 250 -22.88 -4.60 -15.41
N ALA A 251 -21.58 -4.90 -15.30
CA ALA A 251 -20.50 -3.93 -15.43
C ALA A 251 -20.44 -3.27 -16.83
N CYS A 252 -21.05 -3.88 -17.83
CA CYS A 252 -21.19 -3.33 -19.18
C CYS A 252 -22.33 -2.33 -19.33
N ARG A 253 -23.17 -2.17 -18.30
CA ARG A 253 -24.35 -1.26 -18.31
C ARG A 253 -24.57 -0.70 -16.90
N VAL A 254 -23.68 0.20 -16.50
CA VAL A 254 -23.63 0.74 -15.14
C VAL A 254 -24.73 1.79 -14.95
N SER A 255 -25.63 1.58 -13.97
CA SER A 255 -26.71 2.50 -13.63
C SER A 255 -26.25 3.69 -12.76
N LEU A 256 -25.07 4.24 -13.04
CA LEU A 256 -24.53 5.42 -12.40
C LEU A 256 -24.48 6.57 -13.41
N LYS A 257 -24.53 7.81 -12.91
CA LYS A 257 -24.37 9.02 -13.72
C LYS A 257 -22.93 9.13 -14.23
N ASP A 258 -22.76 9.92 -15.29
CA ASP A 258 -21.43 10.26 -15.81
C ASP A 258 -20.63 11.04 -14.75
N SER A 259 -19.33 10.80 -14.69
CA SER A 259 -18.39 11.55 -13.85
C SER A 259 -18.86 11.70 -12.39
N CYS A 260 -19.31 10.59 -11.76
CA CYS A 260 -19.85 10.60 -10.40
C CYS A 260 -18.96 9.86 -9.37
N VAL A 261 -17.94 9.10 -9.80
CA VAL A 261 -17.05 8.38 -8.89
C VAL A 261 -15.65 8.99 -8.88
N ASP A 262 -14.99 8.97 -7.72
CA ASP A 262 -13.67 9.59 -7.51
C ASP A 262 -12.52 8.61 -7.75
N ALA A 263 -12.77 7.33 -7.65
CA ALA A 263 -11.79 6.30 -7.96
C ALA A 263 -12.47 5.01 -8.41
N ILE A 264 -11.74 4.21 -9.20
CA ILE A 264 -12.14 2.84 -9.54
C ILE A 264 -11.00 1.91 -9.11
N VAL A 265 -11.34 0.83 -8.39
CA VAL A 265 -10.40 -0.27 -8.12
C VAL A 265 -11.15 -1.57 -8.37
N THR A 266 -10.63 -2.43 -9.24
CA THR A 266 -11.38 -3.61 -9.64
C THR A 266 -10.48 -4.78 -10.06
N ASP A 267 -10.99 -6.00 -9.85
CA ASP A 267 -10.36 -7.28 -10.23
C ASP A 267 -11.36 -8.09 -11.11
N PRO A 268 -11.49 -7.73 -12.41
CA PRO A 268 -12.44 -8.36 -13.32
C PRO A 268 -12.10 -9.84 -13.56
N PRO A 269 -13.07 -10.67 -14.03
CA PRO A 269 -12.88 -12.10 -14.24
C PRO A 269 -11.83 -12.39 -15.32
N TYR A 270 -10.94 -13.37 -15.08
CA TYR A 270 -9.83 -13.73 -15.97
C TYR A 270 -10.20 -14.75 -17.06
N GLY A 271 -11.47 -15.14 -17.18
CA GLY A 271 -11.92 -16.14 -18.18
C GLY A 271 -11.53 -17.59 -17.89
N ARG A 272 -10.98 -17.90 -16.72
CA ARG A 272 -10.60 -19.27 -16.33
C ARG A 272 -11.78 -20.17 -15.96
N SER A 273 -12.94 -19.60 -15.65
CA SER A 273 -14.14 -20.38 -15.40
C SER A 273 -14.81 -20.76 -16.73
N ALA A 274 -15.26 -22.00 -16.88
CA ALA A 274 -15.89 -22.55 -18.09
C ALA A 274 -17.16 -21.79 -18.57
N ALA A 275 -17.60 -20.79 -17.81
CA ALA A 275 -18.78 -19.99 -18.12
C ALA A 275 -18.52 -18.79 -19.05
N ILE A 276 -17.25 -18.38 -19.26
CA ILE A 276 -16.94 -17.20 -20.09
C ILE A 276 -16.12 -17.66 -21.29
N ARG A 277 -16.67 -17.53 -22.51
CA ARG A 277 -15.96 -17.78 -23.77
C ARG A 277 -14.99 -16.62 -24.05
N ALA A 278 -13.89 -16.85 -24.79
CA ALA A 278 -12.90 -15.83 -25.13
C ALA A 278 -13.50 -14.59 -25.80
N GLU A 279 -14.47 -14.79 -26.71
CA GLU A 279 -15.19 -13.71 -27.38
C GLU A 279 -16.06 -12.88 -26.42
N SER A 280 -16.75 -13.53 -25.48
CA SER A 280 -17.56 -12.84 -24.46
C SER A 280 -16.67 -12.10 -23.45
N LEU A 281 -15.44 -12.56 -23.20
CA LEU A 281 -14.47 -11.87 -22.36
C LEU A 281 -13.96 -10.58 -23.02
N HIS A 282 -13.70 -10.60 -24.32
CA HIS A 282 -13.31 -9.41 -25.07
C HIS A 282 -14.41 -8.34 -25.04
N HIS A 283 -15.67 -8.70 -25.27
CA HIS A 283 -16.81 -7.79 -25.17
C HIS A 283 -16.97 -7.26 -23.75
N LEU A 284 -16.85 -8.13 -22.72
CA LEU A 284 -16.93 -7.72 -21.32
C LEU A 284 -15.90 -6.61 -21.00
N TYR A 285 -14.64 -6.80 -21.42
CA TYR A 285 -13.60 -5.79 -21.18
C TYR A 285 -13.86 -4.52 -22.00
N THR A 286 -14.21 -4.65 -23.28
CA THR A 286 -14.50 -3.48 -24.13
C THR A 286 -15.59 -2.60 -23.51
N ASP A 287 -16.74 -3.20 -23.19
CA ASP A 287 -17.91 -2.45 -22.74
C ASP A 287 -17.73 -1.94 -21.30
N SER A 288 -17.15 -2.76 -20.41
CA SER A 288 -16.91 -2.32 -19.03
C SER A 288 -15.88 -1.18 -18.91
N PHE A 289 -14.84 -1.14 -19.77
CA PHE A 289 -13.90 -0.04 -19.78
C PHE A 289 -14.53 1.27 -20.26
N VAL A 290 -15.44 1.23 -21.23
CA VAL A 290 -16.24 2.39 -21.66
C VAL A 290 -17.09 2.91 -20.51
N GLU A 291 -17.77 2.03 -19.76
CA GLU A 291 -18.57 2.42 -18.60
C GLU A 291 -17.70 2.95 -17.46
N MET A 292 -16.56 2.31 -17.16
CA MET A 292 -15.60 2.83 -16.17
C MET A 292 -15.10 4.24 -16.53
N TYR A 293 -14.76 4.47 -17.80
CA TYR A 293 -14.38 5.80 -18.27
C TYR A 293 -15.52 6.82 -18.11
N ARG A 294 -16.74 6.45 -18.48
CA ARG A 294 -17.91 7.32 -18.39
C ARG A 294 -18.15 7.77 -16.94
N VAL A 295 -18.16 6.85 -15.97
CA VAL A 295 -18.54 7.14 -14.58
C VAL A 295 -17.42 7.80 -13.76
N LEU A 296 -16.14 7.60 -14.12
CA LEU A 296 -15.02 8.22 -13.43
C LEU A 296 -14.95 9.72 -13.68
N LYS A 297 -14.67 10.50 -12.66
CA LYS A 297 -14.43 11.95 -12.79
C LYS A 297 -13.12 12.23 -13.52
N THR A 298 -13.05 13.34 -14.24
CA THR A 298 -11.81 13.82 -14.90
C THR A 298 -10.70 14.07 -13.88
N GLY A 299 -9.45 13.72 -14.24
CA GLY A 299 -8.26 13.81 -13.38
C GLY A 299 -8.12 12.66 -12.37
N LYS A 300 -9.12 11.78 -12.25
CA LYS A 300 -9.14 10.69 -11.28
C LYS A 300 -8.59 9.38 -11.86
N LEU A 301 -8.27 8.43 -10.96
CA LEU A 301 -7.58 7.19 -11.30
C LEU A 301 -8.49 5.96 -11.26
N ALA A 302 -8.20 5.02 -12.16
CA ALA A 302 -8.70 3.66 -12.10
C ALA A 302 -7.53 2.68 -11.96
N VAL A 303 -7.64 1.70 -11.06
CA VAL A 303 -6.65 0.64 -10.85
C VAL A 303 -7.30 -0.70 -11.18
N VAL A 304 -6.79 -1.34 -12.21
CA VAL A 304 -7.33 -2.62 -12.70
C VAL A 304 -6.32 -3.73 -12.47
N VAL A 305 -6.76 -4.80 -11.82
CA VAL A 305 -6.00 -6.05 -11.68
C VAL A 305 -6.46 -7.01 -12.75
N SER A 306 -5.55 -7.64 -13.47
CA SER A 306 -5.93 -8.61 -14.51
C SER A 306 -4.83 -9.64 -14.76
N GLU A 307 -5.17 -10.76 -15.37
CA GLU A 307 -4.19 -11.70 -15.91
C GLU A 307 -3.81 -11.33 -17.35
N MET A 308 -4.75 -10.75 -18.10
CA MET A 308 -4.51 -10.30 -19.47
C MET A 308 -4.07 -8.83 -19.52
N LYS A 309 -3.43 -8.46 -20.62
CA LYS A 309 -3.05 -7.07 -20.90
C LYS A 309 -4.30 -6.26 -21.24
N VAL A 310 -4.66 -5.32 -20.37
CA VAL A 310 -5.88 -4.49 -20.52
C VAL A 310 -5.61 -3.12 -21.16
N VAL A 311 -4.35 -2.81 -21.47
CA VAL A 311 -3.92 -1.51 -22.01
C VAL A 311 -4.74 -1.11 -23.25
N GLU A 312 -4.90 -2.01 -24.22
CA GLU A 312 -5.65 -1.70 -25.46
C GLU A 312 -7.11 -1.36 -25.21
N PHE A 313 -7.77 -2.04 -24.25
CA PHE A 313 -9.16 -1.75 -23.87
C PHE A 313 -9.25 -0.38 -23.19
N ALA A 314 -8.30 -0.08 -22.31
CA ALA A 314 -8.25 1.19 -21.60
C ALA A 314 -8.05 2.37 -22.57
N GLU A 315 -7.06 2.28 -23.47
CA GLU A 315 -6.77 3.32 -24.47
C GLU A 315 -7.95 3.52 -25.43
N LYS A 316 -8.58 2.44 -25.91
CA LYS A 316 -9.78 2.52 -26.76
C LYS A 316 -10.96 3.18 -26.05
N ALA A 317 -11.09 3.02 -24.73
CA ALA A 317 -12.12 3.68 -23.93
C ALA A 317 -11.81 5.15 -23.63
N GLY A 318 -10.57 5.60 -23.87
CA GLY A 318 -10.13 7.00 -23.67
C GLY A 318 -9.21 7.23 -22.46
N PHE A 319 -8.83 6.18 -21.70
CA PHE A 319 -7.92 6.32 -20.59
C PHE A 319 -6.48 6.58 -21.03
N THR A 320 -5.76 7.37 -20.26
CA THR A 320 -4.30 7.44 -20.29
C THR A 320 -3.71 6.42 -19.33
N VAL A 321 -2.80 5.57 -19.83
CA VAL A 321 -2.08 4.59 -19.01
C VAL A 321 -0.95 5.27 -18.26
N ILE A 322 -1.02 5.28 -16.94
CA ILE A 322 -0.02 5.92 -16.06
C ILE A 322 1.07 4.95 -15.66
N ASP A 323 0.71 3.71 -15.33
CA ASP A 323 1.68 2.71 -14.89
C ASP A 323 1.16 1.29 -15.15
N VAL A 324 2.10 0.37 -15.40
CA VAL A 324 1.81 -1.07 -15.54
C VAL A 324 2.91 -1.87 -14.86
N PHE A 325 2.54 -2.71 -13.90
CA PHE A 325 3.47 -3.60 -13.22
C PHE A 325 2.84 -4.96 -12.94
N THR A 326 3.66 -5.96 -12.66
CA THR A 326 3.20 -7.35 -12.55
C THR A 326 3.59 -7.99 -11.22
N GLN A 327 2.78 -8.96 -10.80
CA GLN A 327 3.06 -9.85 -9.69
C GLN A 327 2.94 -11.30 -10.13
N LYS A 328 4.00 -12.08 -9.96
CA LYS A 328 3.91 -13.53 -10.05
C LYS A 328 3.32 -14.08 -8.75
N VAL A 329 2.09 -14.58 -8.81
CA VAL A 329 1.39 -15.12 -7.64
C VAL A 329 1.79 -16.59 -7.40
N HIS A 330 1.78 -17.39 -8.47
CA HIS A 330 2.28 -18.77 -8.50
C HIS A 330 2.66 -19.18 -9.91
N LYS A 331 3.07 -20.45 -10.14
CA LYS A 331 3.61 -20.90 -11.43
C LYS A 331 2.73 -20.58 -12.64
N SER A 332 1.41 -20.59 -12.47
CA SER A 332 0.42 -20.40 -13.54
C SER A 332 -0.38 -19.09 -13.46
N LEU A 333 -0.09 -18.19 -12.51
CA LEU A 333 -0.81 -16.92 -12.37
C LEU A 333 0.18 -15.77 -12.18
N THR A 334 0.17 -14.85 -13.14
CA THR A 334 0.80 -13.55 -13.03
C THR A 334 -0.31 -12.49 -13.11
N ARG A 335 -0.43 -11.67 -12.09
CA ARG A 335 -1.33 -10.52 -12.09
C ARG A 335 -0.62 -9.32 -12.70
N THR A 336 -1.35 -8.59 -13.54
CA THR A 336 -0.95 -7.28 -14.06
C THR A 336 -1.79 -6.23 -13.34
N PHE A 337 -1.14 -5.22 -12.81
CA PHE A 337 -1.77 -4.04 -12.23
C PHE A 337 -1.60 -2.90 -13.22
N THR A 338 -2.71 -2.31 -13.63
CA THR A 338 -2.72 -1.19 -14.59
C THR A 338 -3.35 0.01 -13.92
N VAL A 339 -2.60 1.10 -13.85
CA VAL A 339 -3.07 2.40 -13.31
C VAL A 339 -3.41 3.29 -14.48
N LEU A 340 -4.63 3.76 -14.50
CA LEU A 340 -5.26 4.53 -15.57
C LEU A 340 -5.72 5.88 -15.05
N ARG A 341 -5.70 6.90 -15.90
CA ARG A 341 -6.27 8.22 -15.61
C ARG A 341 -7.27 8.62 -16.68
N LYS A 342 -8.36 9.23 -16.25
CA LYS A 342 -9.28 9.95 -17.14
C LYS A 342 -8.81 11.40 -17.25
N ASP A 343 -8.36 11.80 -18.43
CA ASP A 343 -7.91 13.17 -18.70
C ASP A 343 -9.08 14.11 -19.08
#